data_54f01e976d1c4acf42a5a4a6ac55a5cc
#
_entry.id   54f01e976d1c4acf42a5a4a6ac55a5cc
#
_cell.length_a   1.000
_cell.length_b   1.000
_cell.length_c   1.000
_cell.angle_alpha   90.00
_cell.angle_beta   90.00
_cell.angle_gamma   90.00
#
_symmetry.space_group_name_H-M   'P 1'
#
loop_
_entity.id
_entity.type
_entity.pdbx_description
1 polymer ?
#
loop_
_entity_poly.entity_id
_entity_poly.type
_entity_poly.pdbx_seq_one_letter_code
_entity_poly.pdbx_strand_id
1 'polypeptide(L)' 'MIGKLVRHIQLNAIGLVYDRFQWDETEEGYKVKFLKPVDTSKHSGYPSVMVGINTAISNFEEVSDESR' A
#
# COMPACT_ATOMS: atom_id res chain seq x y z
N MET A 1 5.43 16.44 1.88
CA MET A 1 5.30 15.14 2.53
C MET A 1 3.89 14.61 2.46
N ILE A 2 3.73 13.36 2.24
CA ILE A 2 2.39 12.80 2.11
C ILE A 2 1.99 12.17 3.42
N GLY A 3 1.63 11.55 3.99
CA GLY A 3 1.27 11.09 5.32
C GLY A 3 -0.13 10.51 5.35
N LYS A 4 -0.58 10.03 4.22
CA LYS A 4 -1.92 9.50 4.10
C LYS A 4 -1.94 8.02 4.43
N LEU A 5 -2.95 7.58 5.16
CA LEU A 5 -3.14 6.15 5.39
C LEU A 5 -3.98 5.55 4.27
N VAL A 6 -3.54 4.42 3.77
CA VAL A 6 -4.25 3.70 2.72
C VAL A 6 -4.25 2.21 3.06
N ARG A 7 -5.19 1.49 2.47
CA ARG A 7 -5.25 0.05 2.59
C ARG A 7 -5.03 -0.55 1.21
N HIS A 8 -4.08 -1.48 1.12
CA HIS A 8 -3.89 -2.22 -0.13
C HIS A 8 -5.02 -3.24 -0.21
N ILE A 9 -5.82 -3.14 -1.24
CA ILE A 9 -7.07 -3.88 -1.32
C ILE A 9 -6.82 -5.38 -1.36
N GLN A 10 -5.93 -5.79 -2.23
CA GLN A 10 -5.67 -7.21 -2.43
C GLN A 10 -5.02 -7.86 -1.23
N LEU A 11 -4.10 -7.17 -0.59
CA LEU A 11 -3.41 -7.70 0.58
C LEU A 11 -4.14 -7.42 1.88
N ASN A 12 -5.13 -6.53 1.85
CA ASN A 12 -5.87 -6.11 3.03
C ASN A 12 -4.92 -5.62 4.11
N ALA A 13 -3.99 -4.77 3.71
CA ALA A 13 -2.94 -4.30 4.61
C ALA A 13 -2.92 -2.78 4.60
N ILE A 14 -2.79 -2.19 5.78
CA ILE A 14 -2.79 -0.75 5.96
C ILE A 14 -1.35 -0.25 6.02
N GLY A 15 -1.11 0.85 5.33
CA GLY A 15 0.20 1.46 5.32
C GLY A 15 0.13 2.95 5.18
N LEU A 16 1.30 3.57 5.28
CA LEU A 16 1.44 5.01 5.19
C LEU A 16 2.11 5.37 3.88
N VAL A 17 1.49 6.26 3.12
CA VAL A 17 2.05 6.75 1.88
C VAL A 17 3.16 7.74 2.23
N TYR A 18 4.36 7.50 1.73
CA TYR A 18 5.47 8.42 2.00
C TYR A 18 5.98 9.09 0.73
N ASP A 19 5.49 8.67 -0.44
CA ASP A 19 5.91 9.30 -1.69
C ASP A 19 4.96 8.87 -2.80
N ARG A 20 5.08 9.50 -3.95
CA ARG A 20 4.33 9.16 -5.15
C ARG A 20 5.30 9.01 -6.30
N PHE A 21 4.85 8.30 -7.34
CA PHE A 21 5.64 8.16 -8.54
C PHE A 21 4.70 7.92 -9.71
N GLN A 22 5.24 8.03 -10.92
CA GLN A 22 4.43 7.81 -12.11
C GLN A 22 4.36 6.30 -12.39
N TRP A 23 3.16 5.74 -12.27
CA TRP A 23 2.97 4.31 -12.50
C TRP A 23 2.97 3.99 -13.98
N ASP A 24 2.16 4.73 -14.74
CA ASP A 24 2.14 4.57 -16.18
C ASP A 24 1.74 5.91 -16.80
N GLU A 25 1.35 5.91 -18.07
CA GLU A 25 1.06 7.17 -18.77
C GLU A 25 -0.16 7.88 -18.24
N THR A 26 -1.05 7.19 -17.58
CA THR A 26 -2.32 7.76 -17.16
C THR A 26 -2.55 7.73 -15.67
N GLU A 27 -1.68 7.09 -14.91
CA GLU A 27 -1.93 6.91 -13.48
C GLU A 27 -0.65 7.04 -12.69
N GLU A 28 -0.77 7.62 -11.50
CA GLU A 28 0.33 7.66 -10.55
C GLU A 28 0.25 6.47 -9.62
N GLY A 29 1.32 6.22 -8.92
CA GLY A 29 1.38 5.20 -7.90
C GLY A 29 1.81 5.78 -6.58
N TYR A 30 1.61 5.01 -5.53
CA TYR A 30 2.04 5.37 -4.19
C TYR A 30 3.20 4.49 -3.75
N LYS A 31 4.12 5.08 -3.01
CA LYS A 31 5.12 4.34 -2.26
C LYS A 31 4.63 4.27 -0.83
N VAL A 32 4.34 3.07 -0.39
CA VAL A 32 3.65 2.84 0.87
C VAL A 32 4.49 1.94 1.76
N LYS A 33 4.57 2.31 3.04
CA LYS A 33 5.21 1.48 4.03
C LYS A 33 4.13 0.93 4.95
N PHE A 34 4.03 -0.37 5.06
CA PHE A 34 3.00 -1.00 5.88
C PHE A 34 3.25 -0.75 7.35
N LEU A 35 2.19 -0.61 8.11
CA LEU A 35 2.28 -0.42 9.56
C LEU A 35 2.80 -1.68 10.26
N LYS A 36 2.50 -2.84 9.70
CA LYS A 36 2.99 -4.11 10.20
C LYS A 36 3.47 -4.93 9.01
N PRO A 37 4.49 -5.76 9.19
CA PRO A 37 4.90 -6.64 8.11
C PRO A 37 3.73 -7.51 7.66
N VAL A 38 3.65 -7.75 6.36
CA VAL A 38 2.56 -8.48 5.75
C VAL A 38 3.08 -9.81 5.23
N ASP A 39 2.43 -10.88 5.64
CA ASP A 39 2.79 -12.21 5.15
C ASP A 39 2.14 -12.40 3.79
N THR A 40 2.96 -12.51 2.76
CA THR A 40 2.49 -12.68 1.40
C THR A 40 2.58 -14.10 0.90
N SER A 41 2.84 -15.05 1.78
CA SER A 41 3.02 -16.43 1.35
C SER A 41 1.78 -16.98 0.67
N LYS A 42 0.61 -16.52 1.07
CA LYS A 42 -0.63 -16.99 0.47
C LYS A 42 -0.80 -16.52 -0.97
N HIS A 43 -0.12 -15.45 -1.33
CA HIS A 43 -0.27 -14.86 -2.66
C HIS A 43 0.81 -15.32 -3.61
N SER A 44 1.99 -15.64 -3.08
CA SER A 44 3.12 -15.96 -3.92
C SER A 44 3.46 -17.44 -3.92
N GLY A 45 2.94 -18.19 -2.97
CA GLY A 45 3.28 -19.60 -2.84
C GLY A 45 4.59 -19.86 -2.13
N TYR A 46 5.26 -18.81 -1.67
CA TYR A 46 6.51 -18.94 -0.94
C TYR A 46 6.40 -18.15 0.36
N PRO A 47 6.99 -18.62 1.43
CA PRO A 47 7.04 -17.82 2.66
C PRO A 47 7.74 -16.51 2.36
N SER A 48 7.07 -15.42 2.62
CA SER A 48 7.67 -14.13 2.40
C SER A 48 6.95 -13.10 3.24
N VAL A 49 7.64 -11.97 3.46
CA VAL A 49 7.12 -10.88 4.25
C VAL A 49 7.38 -9.59 3.48
N MET A 50 6.38 -8.75 3.39
CA MET A 50 6.51 -7.43 2.80
C MET A 50 6.40 -6.37 3.87
N VAL A 51 7.29 -5.38 3.81
CA VAL A 51 7.20 -4.25 4.72
C VAL A 51 6.69 -3.01 4.00
N GLY A 52 6.57 -3.06 2.69
CA GLY A 52 6.03 -1.94 1.91
C GLY A 52 5.78 -2.35 0.48
N ILE A 53 5.18 -1.45 -0.27
CA ILE A 53 4.86 -1.75 -1.67
C ILE A 53 4.79 -0.45 -2.45
N ASN A 54 5.22 -0.50 -3.70
CA ASN A 54 5.10 0.61 -4.65
C ASN A 54 4.24 0.12 -5.80
N THR A 55 3.06 0.70 -5.94
CA THR A 55 2.15 0.24 -6.99
C THR A 55 1.14 1.34 -7.29
N ALA A 56 0.30 1.10 -8.29
CA ALA A 56 -0.66 2.08 -8.76
C ALA A 56 -1.65 2.47 -7.66
N ILE A 57 -2.10 3.72 -7.69
CA ILE A 57 -3.05 4.22 -6.70
C ILE A 57 -4.32 3.41 -6.68
N SER A 58 -4.75 2.90 -7.84
CA SER A 58 -5.99 2.14 -7.91
C SER A 58 -5.95 0.84 -7.10
N ASN A 59 -4.79 0.40 -6.68
CA ASN A 59 -4.69 -0.79 -5.83
C ASN A 59 -4.91 -0.48 -4.36
N PHE A 60 -5.18 0.77 -4.02
CA PHE A 60 -5.37 1.21 -2.65
C PHE A 60 -6.71 1.88 -2.48
N GLU A 61 -7.19 1.90 -1.26
CA GLU A 61 -8.30 2.75 -0.89
C GLU A 61 -7.89 3.57 0.33
N GLU A 62 -8.46 4.76 0.45
CA GLU A 62 -8.14 5.61 1.58
C GLU A 62 -8.74 5.06 2.84
N VAL A 63 -8.00 5.18 3.93
CA VAL A 63 -8.48 4.77 5.23
C VAL A 63 -8.84 6.05 5.97
N SER A 64 -10.11 6.16 6.33
CA SER A 64 -10.57 7.31 7.08
C SER A 64 -10.16 7.11 8.53
N ASP A 65 -9.56 8.12 9.12
CA ASP A 65 -9.20 8.05 10.51
C ASP A 65 -9.96 9.05 11.33
N GLU A 66 -11.03 9.57 10.79
CA GLU A 66 -11.74 10.56 11.48
C GLU A 66 -12.70 10.01 12.48
N SER A 67 -12.73 8.76 12.65
CA SER A 67 -13.63 8.20 13.61
C SER A 67 -13.25 8.55 15.02
N ARG A 68 -12.17 9.18 15.18
CA ARG A 68 -11.80 9.61 16.47
C ARG A 68 -12.78 10.34 17.18
#